data_59a7ed3efbf93b6b2fb5f878e035175e
#
_entry.id   59a7ed3efbf93b6b2fb5f878e035175e
#
_cell.length_a   1.000
_cell.length_b   1.000
_cell.length_c   1.000
_cell.angle_alpha   90.00
_cell.angle_beta   90.00
_cell.angle_gamma   90.00
#
_symmetry.space_group_name_H-M   'P 1'
#
loop_
_entity.id
_entity.type
_entity.pdbx_description
1 polymer ?
#
loop_
_entity_poly.entity_id
_entity_poly.type
_entity_poly.pdbx_seq_one_letter_code
_entity_poly.pdbx_strand_id
1 'polypeptide(L)'
;DREANAAGPEYNTNYLRPYKGYSQILMGLSDAGSSYHAAQVFLSKRRGDLTFTLNYTLGRSYDNGSGNFDNPADGPEDIDYYWGPSDFYRTHIFVGTWAYRLPFFKDNRGFLGQVLGGWEVSGITRYQTGGHLTVTGPTSIGGRRADYLGGDPYIDERINPTTGAVQWLNRAAFASAPEGRRGNSERGQFN
;
A
#
# COMPACT_ATOMS: atom_id res chain seq x y z
N ASP A 1 -6.10 23.30 -21.53
CA ASP A 1 -5.12 22.60 -22.41
C ASP A 1 -5.39 21.09 -22.51
N ARG A 2 -6.03 20.47 -21.49
CA ARG A 2 -6.46 19.06 -21.56
C ARG A 2 -7.63 18.87 -22.49
N GLU A 3 -8.57 19.80 -22.53
CA GLU A 3 -9.71 19.79 -23.43
C GLU A 3 -9.27 19.92 -24.90
N ALA A 4 -8.25 20.71 -25.17
CA ALA A 4 -7.70 20.84 -26.50
C ALA A 4 -7.03 19.57 -27.01
N ASN A 5 -6.41 18.76 -26.12
CA ASN A 5 -5.85 17.47 -26.47
C ASN A 5 -6.92 16.35 -26.60
N ALA A 6 -8.06 16.50 -25.95
CA ALA A 6 -9.18 15.58 -26.11
C ALA A 6 -9.88 15.70 -27.47
N ALA A 7 -9.67 16.82 -28.17
CA ALA A 7 -10.31 17.10 -29.46
C ALA A 7 -9.68 16.40 -30.67
N GLY A 8 -8.56 15.66 -30.49
CA GLY A 8 -8.01 14.81 -31.53
C GLY A 8 -6.47 14.71 -31.55
N PRO A 9 -5.93 13.73 -32.29
CA PRO A 9 -4.48 13.45 -32.38
C PRO A 9 -3.68 14.50 -33.19
N GLU A 10 -4.32 15.54 -33.68
CA GLU A 10 -3.71 16.49 -34.62
C GLU A 10 -2.76 17.52 -33.97
N TYR A 11 -2.83 17.67 -32.62
CA TYR A 11 -2.00 18.65 -31.94
C TYR A 11 -0.82 18.01 -31.25
N ASN A 12 0.37 18.34 -31.72
CA ASN A 12 1.61 18.01 -31.02
C ASN A 12 1.59 18.69 -29.63
N THR A 13 1.75 17.89 -28.57
CA THR A 13 1.79 18.39 -27.18
C THR A 13 2.78 19.52 -26.98
N ASN A 14 3.85 19.56 -27.76
CA ASN A 14 4.85 20.66 -27.73
C ASN A 14 4.27 22.00 -28.22
N TYR A 15 3.25 21.97 -29.08
CA TYR A 15 2.60 23.21 -29.55
C TYR A 15 1.73 23.85 -28.46
N LEU A 16 1.10 23.03 -27.64
CA LEU A 16 0.19 23.49 -26.57
C LEU A 16 0.93 23.88 -25.27
N ARG A 17 2.24 23.67 -25.20
CA ARG A 17 3.01 24.05 -24.01
C ARG A 17 3.11 25.56 -23.87
N PRO A 18 2.90 26.09 -22.64
CA PRO A 18 3.03 27.53 -22.38
C PRO A 18 4.45 28.03 -22.63
N TYR A 19 5.47 27.19 -22.40
CA TYR A 19 6.88 27.52 -22.62
C TYR A 19 7.42 26.69 -23.80
N LYS A 20 7.51 27.32 -24.96
CA LYS A 20 8.02 26.70 -26.18
C LYS A 20 9.51 26.44 -26.08
N GLY A 21 9.97 25.32 -26.61
CA GLY A 21 11.38 24.95 -26.58
C GLY A 21 11.81 24.09 -25.40
N TYR A 22 10.96 23.91 -24.40
CA TYR A 22 11.21 23.03 -23.25
C TYR A 22 10.36 21.77 -23.32
N SER A 23 10.98 20.59 -23.15
CA SER A 23 10.25 19.32 -23.13
C SER A 23 9.54 19.09 -21.79
N GLN A 24 10.20 19.46 -20.70
CA GLN A 24 9.69 19.34 -19.34
C GLN A 24 10.29 20.45 -18.48
N ILE A 25 9.49 21.05 -17.65
CA ILE A 25 9.93 22.00 -16.62
C ILE A 25 9.60 21.36 -15.28
N LEU A 26 10.63 21.02 -14.51
CA LEU A 26 10.48 20.46 -13.16
C LEU A 26 10.55 21.60 -12.16
N MET A 27 9.54 21.70 -11.31
CA MET A 27 9.49 22.70 -10.24
C MET A 27 9.36 21.98 -8.91
N GLY A 28 10.27 22.25 -7.97
CA GLY A 28 10.17 21.73 -6.61
C GLY A 28 9.22 22.62 -5.79
N LEU A 29 8.18 22.00 -5.25
CA LEU A 29 7.20 22.64 -4.37
C LEU A 29 7.19 21.96 -3.01
N SER A 30 6.98 22.71 -1.95
CA SER A 30 6.81 22.18 -0.58
C SER A 30 5.33 22.18 -0.22
N ASP A 31 4.55 21.43 -0.99
CA ASP A 31 3.07 21.42 -0.95
C ASP A 31 2.52 20.07 -0.45
N ALA A 32 3.40 19.15 -0.05
CA ALA A 32 3.01 17.86 0.47
C ALA A 32 2.40 17.99 1.87
N GLY A 33 1.26 17.34 2.05
CA GLY A 33 0.57 17.22 3.33
C GLY A 33 0.37 15.76 3.72
N SER A 34 0.37 15.48 5.01
CA SER A 34 0.05 14.15 5.54
C SER A 34 -0.75 14.23 6.83
N SER A 35 -1.53 13.19 7.08
CA SER A 35 -2.29 13.03 8.32
C SER A 35 -2.12 11.60 8.83
N TYR A 36 -1.68 11.44 10.08
CA TYR A 36 -1.50 10.14 10.71
C TYR A 36 -2.20 10.08 12.07
N HIS A 37 -3.03 9.07 12.25
CA HIS A 37 -3.70 8.76 13.50
C HIS A 37 -3.53 7.30 13.83
N ALA A 38 -3.15 6.97 15.06
CA ALA A 38 -3.01 5.59 15.49
C ALA A 38 -3.37 5.39 16.96
N ALA A 39 -3.93 4.22 17.24
CA ALA A 39 -4.02 3.65 18.57
C ALA A 39 -3.01 2.51 18.70
N GLN A 40 -2.26 2.51 19.78
CA GLN A 40 -1.22 1.50 20.03
C GLN A 40 -1.45 0.83 21.37
N VAL A 41 -1.36 -0.50 21.39
CA VAL A 41 -1.47 -1.30 22.61
C VAL A 41 -0.16 -2.09 22.77
N PHE A 42 0.40 -1.99 23.95
CA PHE A 42 1.59 -2.74 24.35
C PHE A 42 1.26 -3.63 25.55
N LEU A 43 1.57 -4.91 25.45
CA LEU A 43 1.41 -5.86 26.53
C LEU A 43 2.70 -6.67 26.72
N SER A 44 3.19 -6.75 27.94
CA SER A 44 4.40 -7.52 28.25
C SER A 44 4.22 -8.35 29.51
N LYS A 45 4.63 -9.61 29.45
CA LYS A 45 4.72 -10.53 30.58
C LYS A 45 6.13 -11.09 30.64
N ARG A 46 6.81 -10.91 31.78
CA ARG A 46 8.22 -11.30 31.99
C ARG A 46 8.43 -12.32 33.10
N ARG A 47 7.37 -12.87 33.67
CA ARG A 47 7.46 -13.85 34.78
C ARG A 47 6.80 -15.15 34.41
N GLY A 48 7.32 -16.26 34.94
CA GLY A 48 6.84 -17.62 34.70
C GLY A 48 7.45 -18.27 33.46
N ASP A 49 6.92 -19.42 33.11
CA ASP A 49 7.44 -20.24 32.02
C ASP A 49 7.12 -19.66 30.62
N LEU A 50 6.11 -18.81 30.52
CA LEU A 50 5.76 -18.09 29.31
C LEU A 50 6.08 -16.61 29.50
N THR A 51 7.01 -16.10 28.70
CA THR A 51 7.31 -14.68 28.56
C THR A 51 6.90 -14.21 27.18
N PHE A 52 6.32 -13.01 27.10
CA PHE A 52 5.95 -12.44 25.81
C PHE A 52 5.91 -10.93 25.84
N THR A 53 6.03 -10.36 24.64
CA THR A 53 5.77 -8.95 24.38
C THR A 53 4.89 -8.86 23.13
N LEU A 54 3.76 -8.21 23.25
CA LEU A 54 2.80 -8.00 22.17
C LEU A 54 2.67 -6.51 21.90
N ASN A 55 2.75 -6.14 20.65
CA ASN A 55 2.51 -4.80 20.15
C ASN A 55 1.41 -4.86 19.11
N TYR A 56 0.40 -4.05 19.26
CA TYR A 56 -0.66 -3.91 18.28
C TYR A 56 -0.84 -2.44 17.95
N THR A 57 -0.87 -2.14 16.66
CA THR A 57 -1.14 -0.80 16.14
C THR A 57 -2.34 -0.87 15.21
N LEU A 58 -3.34 -0.05 15.52
CA LEU A 58 -4.42 0.31 14.62
C LEU A 58 -4.14 1.73 14.14
N GLY A 59 -3.79 1.88 12.86
CA GLY A 59 -3.37 3.16 12.33
C GLY A 59 -4.22 3.59 11.13
N ARG A 60 -4.10 4.87 10.78
CA ARG A 60 -4.62 5.47 9.56
C ARG A 60 -3.66 6.56 9.11
N SER A 61 -3.13 6.43 7.88
CA SER A 61 -2.21 7.40 7.28
C SER A 61 -2.72 7.80 5.91
N TYR A 62 -2.81 9.09 5.68
CA TYR A 62 -3.20 9.68 4.41
C TYR A 62 -2.20 10.77 4.03
N ASP A 63 -1.90 10.87 2.77
CA ASP A 63 -1.04 11.89 2.21
C ASP A 63 -1.40 12.19 0.74
N ASN A 64 -0.78 13.20 0.19
CA ASN A 64 -0.83 13.53 -1.24
C ASN A 64 0.49 13.23 -1.96
N GLY A 65 1.47 12.66 -1.25
CA GLY A 65 2.75 12.20 -1.79
C GLY A 65 3.46 11.34 -0.75
N SER A 66 3.60 10.03 -1.01
CA SER A 66 4.21 9.08 -0.07
C SER A 66 5.71 8.92 -0.24
N GLY A 67 6.26 9.37 -1.36
CA GLY A 67 7.67 9.25 -1.72
C GLY A 67 8.40 10.60 -1.69
N ASN A 68 9.71 10.52 -1.61
CA ASN A 68 10.56 11.68 -1.85
C ASN A 68 10.50 12.03 -3.34
N PHE A 69 10.20 13.28 -3.66
CA PHE A 69 10.07 13.75 -5.03
C PHE A 69 8.94 13.07 -5.84
N ASP A 70 7.83 12.72 -5.16
CA ASP A 70 6.62 12.35 -5.89
C ASP A 70 6.27 13.48 -6.85
N ASN A 71 6.15 13.13 -8.12
CA ASN A 71 5.87 14.08 -9.19
C ASN A 71 4.41 13.91 -9.64
N PRO A 72 3.50 14.76 -9.17
CA PRO A 72 2.16 14.77 -9.69
C PRO A 72 2.21 15.12 -11.18
N ALA A 73 1.77 14.20 -12.02
CA ALA A 73 1.85 14.32 -13.48
C ALA A 73 1.07 15.52 -14.04
N ASP A 74 0.22 16.10 -13.23
CA ASP A 74 -0.79 17.06 -13.65
C ASP A 74 -0.57 18.50 -13.18
N GLY A 75 0.49 18.73 -12.40
CA GLY A 75 0.82 20.06 -11.91
C GLY A 75 0.34 20.34 -10.48
N PRO A 76 0.77 21.46 -9.89
CA PRO A 76 0.56 21.77 -8.47
C PRO A 76 -0.89 22.05 -8.11
N GLU A 77 -1.70 22.54 -9.03
CA GLU A 77 -3.12 22.83 -8.81
C GLU A 77 -3.97 21.59 -8.58
N ASP A 78 -3.42 20.43 -8.85
CA ASP A 78 -4.11 19.14 -8.76
C ASP A 78 -3.68 18.30 -7.56
N ILE A 79 -2.97 18.85 -6.60
CA ILE A 79 -2.40 18.09 -5.49
C ILE A 79 -3.44 17.36 -4.64
N ASP A 80 -4.64 17.92 -4.51
CA ASP A 80 -5.75 17.29 -3.79
C ASP A 80 -6.26 16.02 -4.47
N TYR A 81 -6.09 15.91 -5.77
CA TYR A 81 -6.41 14.69 -6.51
C TYR A 81 -5.56 13.50 -6.04
N TYR A 82 -4.36 13.75 -5.54
CA TYR A 82 -3.45 12.73 -5.04
C TYR A 82 -3.67 12.38 -3.57
N TRP A 83 -4.58 13.07 -2.87
CA TRP A 83 -4.91 12.74 -1.49
C TRP A 83 -5.51 11.34 -1.39
N GLY A 84 -4.92 10.50 -0.53
CA GLY A 84 -5.37 9.13 -0.34
C GLY A 84 -4.54 8.40 0.70
N PRO A 85 -4.82 7.10 0.95
CA PRO A 85 -4.00 6.28 1.82
C PRO A 85 -2.54 6.28 1.39
N SER A 86 -1.62 6.47 2.36
CA SER A 86 -0.18 6.41 2.11
C SER A 86 0.24 5.03 1.60
N ASP A 87 1.18 4.94 0.69
CA ASP A 87 1.61 3.68 0.05
C ASP A 87 2.18 2.66 1.06
N PHE A 88 2.81 3.16 2.11
CA PHE A 88 3.37 2.35 3.20
C PHE A 88 2.37 2.03 4.32
N TYR A 89 1.17 2.57 4.26
CA TYR A 89 0.16 2.43 5.29
C TYR A 89 -0.37 0.99 5.42
N ARG A 90 -0.55 0.57 6.68
CA ARG A 90 -1.19 -0.69 7.07
C ARG A 90 -2.15 -0.42 8.20
N THR A 91 -3.41 -0.81 8.03
CA THR A 91 -4.47 -0.55 9.01
C THR A 91 -4.20 -1.27 10.32
N HIS A 92 -3.80 -2.53 10.25
CA HIS A 92 -3.51 -3.34 11.42
C HIS A 92 -2.08 -3.87 11.34
N ILE A 93 -1.33 -3.68 12.40
CA ILE A 93 0.00 -4.26 12.58
C ILE A 93 0.03 -4.91 13.96
N PHE A 94 0.29 -6.19 13.99
CA PHE A 94 0.51 -6.96 15.20
C PHE A 94 1.92 -7.57 15.16
N VAL A 95 2.67 -7.37 16.23
CA VAL A 95 3.99 -7.97 16.41
C VAL A 95 4.06 -8.56 17.80
N GLY A 96 4.30 -9.87 17.87
CA GLY A 96 4.46 -10.61 19.10
C GLY A 96 5.83 -11.31 19.15
N THR A 97 6.55 -11.15 20.24
CA THR A 97 7.69 -11.99 20.58
C THR A 97 7.33 -12.82 21.79
N TRP A 98 7.68 -14.08 21.76
CA TRP A 98 7.35 -14.97 22.86
C TRP A 98 8.42 -16.05 23.05
N ALA A 99 8.56 -16.48 24.29
CA ALA A 99 9.38 -17.61 24.66
C ALA A 99 8.65 -18.43 25.72
N TYR A 100 8.55 -19.72 25.48
CA TYR A 100 7.89 -20.67 26.36
C TYR A 100 8.85 -21.77 26.80
N ARG A 101 9.14 -21.78 28.08
CA ARG A 101 9.93 -22.84 28.69
C ARG A 101 9.01 -24.02 29.01
N LEU A 102 9.29 -25.16 28.36
CA LEU A 102 8.46 -26.35 28.50
C LEU A 102 8.49 -26.87 29.95
N PRO A 103 7.32 -27.18 30.54
CA PRO A 103 7.23 -27.58 31.95
C PRO A 103 7.65 -29.03 32.20
N PHE A 104 8.03 -29.74 31.13
CA PHE A 104 8.36 -31.15 31.23
C PHE A 104 9.77 -31.38 31.78
N PHE A 105 9.94 -32.36 32.68
CA PHE A 105 11.23 -32.79 33.22
C PHE A 105 12.06 -31.65 33.85
N LYS A 106 11.42 -30.71 34.55
CA LYS A 106 12.08 -29.53 35.16
C LYS A 106 13.22 -29.90 36.10
N ASP A 107 13.14 -31.06 36.76
CA ASP A 107 14.15 -31.49 37.76
C ASP A 107 15.40 -32.12 37.13
N ASN A 108 15.46 -32.29 35.81
CA ASN A 108 16.59 -32.82 35.05
C ASN A 108 17.16 -34.13 35.62
N ARG A 109 16.37 -34.93 36.32
CA ARG A 109 16.78 -36.19 36.94
C ARG A 109 16.66 -37.36 35.97
N GLY A 110 17.75 -38.10 35.84
CA GLY A 110 17.82 -39.27 34.96
C GLY A 110 18.06 -38.89 33.47
N PHE A 111 18.26 -39.94 32.66
CA PHE A 111 18.58 -39.80 31.23
C PHE A 111 17.48 -39.01 30.45
N LEU A 112 16.23 -39.31 30.72
CA LEU A 112 15.11 -38.59 30.07
C LEU A 112 15.06 -37.10 30.47
N GLY A 113 15.36 -36.79 31.72
CA GLY A 113 15.44 -35.39 32.19
C GLY A 113 16.57 -34.61 31.53
N GLN A 114 17.69 -35.26 31.26
CA GLN A 114 18.84 -34.62 30.59
C GLN A 114 18.58 -34.37 29.09
N VAL A 115 17.84 -35.25 28.42
CA VAL A 115 17.53 -35.13 26.97
C VAL A 115 16.31 -34.27 26.71
N LEU A 116 15.24 -34.40 27.52
CA LEU A 116 13.94 -33.77 27.30
C LEU A 116 13.66 -32.59 28.22
N GLY A 117 14.51 -32.36 29.25
CA GLY A 117 14.37 -31.24 30.16
C GLY A 117 15.02 -29.95 29.67
N GLY A 118 14.48 -28.82 30.14
CA GLY A 118 15.06 -27.51 29.89
C GLY A 118 14.86 -26.92 28.51
N TRP A 119 14.00 -27.52 27.70
CA TRP A 119 13.69 -26.97 26.38
C TRP A 119 12.90 -25.68 26.48
N GLU A 120 13.28 -24.72 25.65
CA GLU A 120 12.57 -23.47 25.44
C GLU A 120 12.22 -23.33 23.96
N VAL A 121 10.98 -22.98 23.68
CA VAL A 121 10.51 -22.65 22.31
C VAL A 121 10.23 -21.16 22.28
N SER A 122 10.81 -20.49 21.33
CA SER A 122 10.62 -19.03 21.16
C SER A 122 10.34 -18.68 19.72
N GLY A 123 9.68 -17.55 19.53
CA GLY A 123 9.33 -17.10 18.20
C GLY A 123 8.95 -15.62 18.13
N ILE A 124 8.91 -15.17 16.90
CA ILE A 124 8.40 -13.84 16.53
C ILE A 124 7.22 -14.06 15.59
N THR A 125 6.08 -13.51 15.95
CA THR A 125 4.87 -13.53 15.13
C THR A 125 4.59 -12.12 14.64
N ARG A 126 4.47 -11.94 13.33
CA ARG A 126 4.06 -10.67 12.74
C ARG A 126 2.85 -10.89 11.85
N TYR A 127 1.83 -10.09 12.07
CA TYR A 127 0.65 -10.01 11.22
C TYR A 127 0.41 -8.56 10.86
N GLN A 128 0.08 -8.32 9.59
CA GLN A 128 -0.30 -6.98 9.11
C GLN A 128 -1.30 -7.09 7.97
N THR A 129 -2.14 -6.10 7.82
CA THR A 129 -3.06 -5.98 6.66
C THR A 129 -2.27 -5.76 5.38
N GLY A 130 -2.90 -6.02 4.24
CA GLY A 130 -2.38 -5.71 2.91
C GLY A 130 -2.06 -4.23 2.74
N GLY A 131 -1.35 -3.90 1.66
CA GLY A 131 -1.13 -2.53 1.23
C GLY A 131 -2.28 -2.04 0.39
N HIS A 132 -2.50 -0.75 0.43
CA HIS A 132 -3.46 -0.10 -0.43
C HIS A 132 -2.96 -0.08 -1.88
N LEU A 133 -3.85 -0.36 -2.82
CA LEU A 133 -3.56 -0.43 -4.25
C LEU A 133 -4.33 0.66 -4.99
N THR A 134 -3.60 1.34 -5.86
CA THR A 134 -4.18 2.26 -6.84
C THR A 134 -4.23 1.55 -8.20
N VAL A 135 -5.41 1.43 -8.78
CA VAL A 135 -5.55 0.85 -10.12
C VAL A 135 -5.27 1.92 -11.15
N THR A 136 -4.26 1.68 -11.97
CA THR A 136 -3.85 2.59 -13.04
C THR A 136 -4.25 2.05 -14.40
N GLY A 137 -4.64 2.95 -15.29
CA GLY A 137 -4.96 2.65 -16.69
C GLY A 137 -3.86 3.13 -17.66
N PRO A 138 -3.83 2.61 -18.88
CA PRO A 138 -2.96 3.10 -19.93
C PRO A 138 -3.48 4.45 -20.45
N THR A 139 -3.11 5.54 -19.80
CA THR A 139 -3.42 6.88 -20.27
C THR A 139 -2.17 7.62 -20.66
N SER A 140 -2.20 8.24 -21.84
CA SER A 140 -1.09 9.06 -22.35
C SER A 140 -1.08 10.48 -21.80
N ILE A 141 -2.20 10.94 -21.24
CA ILE A 141 -2.38 12.34 -20.80
C ILE A 141 -3.02 12.36 -19.43
N GLY A 142 -2.34 12.95 -18.46
CA GLY A 142 -2.76 13.29 -17.10
C GLY A 142 -3.60 12.22 -16.38
N GLY A 143 -3.38 12.00 -15.13
CA GLY A 143 -4.16 11.08 -14.30
C GLY A 143 -4.08 9.63 -14.77
N ARG A 144 -3.19 8.89 -14.17
CA ARG A 144 -2.96 7.46 -14.51
C ARG A 144 -3.98 6.52 -13.89
N ARG A 145 -4.94 7.01 -13.11
CA ARG A 145 -5.91 6.15 -12.45
C ARG A 145 -6.95 5.64 -13.46
N ALA A 146 -7.38 4.40 -13.27
CA ALA A 146 -8.43 3.80 -14.08
C ALA A 146 -9.82 4.34 -13.68
N ASP A 147 -10.80 4.17 -14.55
CA ASP A 147 -12.18 4.27 -14.15
C ASP A 147 -12.63 3.00 -13.44
N TYR A 148 -13.23 3.14 -12.28
CA TYR A 148 -13.93 2.07 -11.61
C TYR A 148 -15.41 2.12 -12.05
N LEU A 149 -15.85 1.04 -12.70
CA LEU A 149 -17.20 0.91 -13.27
C LEU A 149 -18.25 0.44 -12.24
N GLY A 150 -17.78 0.08 -11.04
CA GLY A 150 -18.62 -0.53 -10.02
C GLY A 150 -18.59 -2.06 -10.06
N GLY A 151 -19.36 -2.69 -9.14
CA GLY A 151 -19.39 -4.13 -8.97
C GLY A 151 -18.32 -4.64 -7.97
N ASP A 152 -18.06 -5.95 -7.98
CA ASP A 152 -17.03 -6.53 -7.13
C ASP A 152 -15.65 -6.31 -7.78
N PRO A 153 -14.74 -5.54 -7.15
CA PRO A 153 -13.41 -5.29 -7.68
C PRO A 153 -12.49 -6.51 -7.55
N TYR A 154 -12.90 -7.53 -6.81
CA TYR A 154 -12.11 -8.71 -6.56
C TYR A 154 -12.65 -9.93 -7.30
N ILE A 155 -11.78 -10.88 -7.56
CA ILE A 155 -12.13 -12.22 -8.02
C ILE A 155 -11.40 -13.23 -7.14
N ASP A 156 -11.91 -14.46 -7.10
CA ASP A 156 -11.14 -15.56 -6.56
C ASP A 156 -9.78 -15.64 -7.27
N GLU A 157 -8.74 -15.90 -6.50
CA GLU A 157 -7.37 -15.99 -6.98
C GLU A 157 -7.28 -16.87 -8.23
N ARG A 158 -6.80 -16.30 -9.33
CA ARG A 158 -6.59 -17.01 -10.59
C ARG A 158 -5.17 -16.84 -11.07
N ILE A 159 -4.57 -17.92 -11.49
CA ILE A 159 -3.26 -17.88 -12.14
C ILE A 159 -3.47 -17.53 -13.63
N ASN A 160 -2.87 -16.44 -14.07
CA ASN A 160 -2.87 -16.09 -15.48
C ASN A 160 -2.09 -17.17 -16.26
N PRO A 161 -2.72 -17.86 -17.23
CA PRO A 161 -2.08 -18.98 -17.93
C PRO A 161 -0.89 -18.56 -18.79
N THR A 162 -0.81 -17.29 -19.17
CA THR A 162 0.26 -16.77 -20.04
C THR A 162 1.45 -16.26 -19.23
N THR A 163 1.21 -15.62 -18.10
CA THR A 163 2.27 -14.95 -17.32
C THR A 163 2.62 -15.65 -16.02
N GLY A 164 1.81 -16.62 -15.58
CA GLY A 164 1.93 -17.25 -14.27
C GLY A 164 1.62 -16.33 -13.08
N ALA A 165 1.20 -15.08 -13.36
CA ALA A 165 0.92 -14.11 -12.32
C ALA A 165 -0.44 -14.41 -11.66
N VAL A 166 -0.49 -14.23 -10.35
CA VAL A 166 -1.74 -14.32 -9.58
C VAL A 166 -2.60 -13.09 -9.85
N GLN A 167 -3.84 -13.33 -10.24
CA GLN A 167 -4.86 -12.31 -10.47
C GLN A 167 -5.93 -12.39 -9.38
N TRP A 168 -6.18 -11.29 -8.74
CA TRP A 168 -7.23 -11.13 -7.71
C TRP A 168 -8.10 -9.89 -7.96
N LEU A 169 -7.66 -8.96 -8.82
CA LEU A 169 -8.49 -7.85 -9.26
C LEU A 169 -9.33 -8.25 -10.48
N ASN A 170 -10.60 -7.90 -10.42
CA ASN A 170 -11.55 -8.10 -11.51
C ASN A 170 -11.35 -7.02 -12.58
N ARG A 171 -10.69 -7.37 -13.68
CA ARG A 171 -10.46 -6.42 -14.78
C ARG A 171 -11.72 -5.84 -15.38
N ALA A 172 -12.85 -6.58 -15.32
CA ALA A 172 -14.12 -6.10 -15.87
C ALA A 172 -14.75 -4.96 -15.04
N ALA A 173 -14.31 -4.80 -13.78
CA ALA A 173 -14.73 -3.69 -12.93
C ALA A 173 -13.99 -2.37 -13.23
N PHE A 174 -13.03 -2.39 -14.15
CA PHE A 174 -12.19 -1.23 -14.47
C PHE A 174 -12.16 -0.96 -15.97
N ALA A 175 -12.07 0.31 -16.33
CA ALA A 175 -11.84 0.76 -17.68
C ALA A 175 -10.73 1.80 -17.74
N SER A 176 -10.16 1.99 -18.92
CA SER A 176 -9.29 3.14 -19.16
C SER A 176 -10.13 4.41 -19.13
N ALA A 177 -9.69 5.42 -18.40
CA ALA A 177 -10.31 6.73 -18.47
C ALA A 177 -10.22 7.27 -19.91
N PRO A 178 -11.25 7.93 -20.43
CA PRO A 178 -11.20 8.60 -21.73
C PRO A 178 -10.05 9.62 -21.78
N GLU A 179 -9.54 9.85 -22.97
CA GLU A 179 -8.52 10.89 -23.19
C GLU A 179 -9.00 12.25 -22.68
N GLY A 180 -8.12 13.00 -22.05
CA GLY A 180 -8.41 14.32 -21.48
C GLY A 180 -9.18 14.32 -20.16
N ARG A 181 -9.61 13.14 -19.65
CA ARG A 181 -10.27 13.02 -18.35
C ARG A 181 -9.44 12.14 -17.39
N ARG A 182 -9.49 12.46 -16.13
CA ARG A 182 -8.91 11.65 -15.06
C ARG A 182 -9.81 10.45 -14.75
N GLY A 183 -9.22 9.32 -14.40
CA GLY A 183 -9.95 8.18 -13.87
C GLY A 183 -10.62 8.51 -12.54
N ASN A 184 -11.76 7.89 -12.31
CA ASN A 184 -12.61 8.11 -11.14
C ASN A 184 -12.24 7.22 -9.94
N SER A 185 -11.39 6.20 -10.12
CA SER A 185 -10.93 5.42 -8.97
C SER A 185 -10.11 6.29 -8.02
N GLU A 186 -10.20 6.06 -6.71
CA GLU A 186 -9.45 6.79 -5.72
C GLU A 186 -8.04 6.20 -5.55
N ARG A 187 -7.11 7.02 -5.05
CA ARG A 187 -5.78 6.54 -4.68
C ARG A 187 -5.90 5.57 -3.50
N GLY A 188 -5.28 4.40 -3.63
CA GLY A 188 -5.29 3.39 -2.58
C GLY A 188 -6.68 2.87 -2.19
N GLN A 189 -7.62 2.88 -3.11
CA GLN A 189 -9.01 2.47 -2.86
C GLN A 189 -9.15 0.99 -2.50
N PHE A 190 -8.24 0.16 -2.99
CA PHE A 190 -8.32 -1.29 -2.87
C PHE A 190 -7.20 -1.84 -1.98
N ASN A 191 -7.50 -2.90 -1.16
CA ASN A 191 -6.52 -3.61 -0.34
C ASN A 191 -6.89 -5.07 -0.08
#